data_d4e91a0fd6baf41c3bc0c67e9c11b952
#
_entry.id   d4e91a0fd6baf41c3bc0c67e9c11b952
#
_cell.length_a   1.000
_cell.length_b   1.000
_cell.length_c   1.000
_cell.angle_alpha   90.00
_cell.angle_beta   90.00
_cell.angle_gamma   90.00
#
_symmetry.space_group_name_H-M   'P 1'
#
loop_
_entity.id
_entity.type
_entity.pdbx_description
1 polymer ?
#
loop_
_entity_poly.entity_id
_entity_poly.type
_entity_poly.pdbx_seq_one_letter_code
_entity_poly.pdbx_strand_id
1 'polypeptide(L)'
;GRNKDYVNGAPNVPSFCDSNGCSLTPFVYTYNRTRSIKTNFRWVTEIDKDARRYLVFLPEGDQYKFLGMNFKTHLFGVDSGKIHIFGTDSTGKDIYSRTLQAINTSLAVGTIGVFIAFVLALIIGGISGYYGGWIDSVLQMMTDAVRTIPTIPLFMALAAFIPDTWSSETRFLFISIILGFVGWPTLARRVRTHLLTERNQEYVLAAQLCGASSGHVI
;
A
#
# COMPACT_ATOMS: atom_id res chain seq x y z
N GLY A 1 9.20 4.58 -16.15
CA GLY A 1 10.53 4.70 -16.72
C GLY A 1 11.27 5.95 -16.23
N ARG A 2 12.60 5.95 -16.29
CA ARG A 2 13.43 7.12 -15.95
C ARG A 2 13.62 7.96 -17.21
N ASN A 3 13.19 9.22 -17.19
CA ASN A 3 13.43 10.16 -18.27
C ASN A 3 14.51 11.17 -17.84
N LYS A 4 15.73 11.00 -18.35
CA LYS A 4 16.88 11.87 -18.00
C LYS A 4 16.68 13.32 -18.46
N ASP A 5 15.87 13.54 -19.49
CA ASP A 5 15.60 14.86 -20.07
C ASP A 5 14.56 15.64 -19.26
N TYR A 6 13.85 14.96 -18.36
CA TYR A 6 12.76 15.51 -17.56
C TYR A 6 13.01 15.41 -16.03
N VAL A 7 14.19 15.78 -15.61
CA VAL A 7 14.53 15.87 -14.16
C VAL A 7 13.84 17.08 -13.56
N ASN A 8 13.10 16.93 -12.44
CA ASN A 8 12.26 17.97 -11.85
C ASN A 8 11.30 18.61 -12.88
N GLY A 9 10.72 17.78 -13.75
CA GLY A 9 9.78 18.23 -14.77
C GLY A 9 8.47 18.68 -14.13
N ALA A 10 7.92 19.78 -14.64
CA ALA A 10 6.63 20.26 -14.22
C ALA A 10 5.50 19.28 -14.57
N PRO A 11 4.38 19.28 -13.84
CA PRO A 11 3.23 18.43 -14.13
C PRO A 11 2.55 18.85 -15.45
N ASN A 12 2.18 17.86 -16.28
CA ASN A 12 1.37 18.09 -17.46
C ASN A 12 -0.10 18.21 -17.05
N VAL A 13 -0.59 19.42 -16.88
CA VAL A 13 -1.97 19.67 -16.45
C VAL A 13 -2.92 19.48 -17.64
N PRO A 14 -3.93 18.57 -17.54
CA PRO A 14 -4.94 18.43 -18.57
C PRO A 14 -5.80 19.68 -18.65
N SER A 15 -6.06 20.14 -19.88
CA SER A 15 -6.91 21.28 -20.17
C SER A 15 -7.97 20.92 -21.23
N PHE A 16 -9.13 21.56 -21.15
CA PHE A 16 -10.20 21.42 -22.13
C PHE A 16 -10.27 22.63 -23.08
N CYS A 17 -9.76 23.77 -22.63
CA CYS A 17 -9.79 25.02 -23.37
C CYS A 17 -8.44 25.72 -23.32
N ASP A 18 -8.06 26.38 -24.43
CA ASP A 18 -6.92 27.27 -24.52
C ASP A 18 -7.23 28.46 -25.46
N SER A 19 -6.20 29.28 -25.80
CA SER A 19 -6.32 30.42 -26.73
C SER A 19 -6.78 30.01 -28.14
N ASN A 20 -6.64 28.74 -28.52
CA ASN A 20 -6.96 28.19 -29.85
C ASN A 20 -8.33 27.47 -29.90
N GLY A 21 -9.12 27.54 -28.79
CA GLY A 21 -10.47 26.96 -28.69
C GLY A 21 -10.58 25.85 -27.65
N CYS A 22 -11.83 25.37 -27.45
CA CYS A 22 -12.16 24.29 -26.53
C CYS A 22 -12.30 22.95 -27.26
N SER A 23 -11.91 21.85 -26.59
CA SER A 23 -12.08 20.48 -27.08
C SER A 23 -12.87 19.66 -26.06
N LEU A 24 -13.70 18.74 -26.54
CA LEU A 24 -14.42 17.78 -25.68
C LEU A 24 -13.49 16.74 -25.07
N THR A 25 -12.37 16.42 -25.74
CA THR A 25 -11.34 15.56 -25.21
C THR A 25 -10.28 16.39 -24.52
N PRO A 26 -9.89 16.04 -23.27
CA PRO A 26 -8.84 16.76 -22.58
C PRO A 26 -7.51 16.57 -23.31
N PHE A 27 -6.72 17.65 -23.35
CA PHE A 27 -5.39 17.62 -23.97
C PHE A 27 -4.34 18.16 -22.98
N VAL A 28 -3.09 17.79 -23.22
CA VAL A 28 -1.93 18.25 -22.47
C VAL A 28 -0.91 18.88 -23.41
N TYR A 29 -0.12 19.80 -22.86
CA TYR A 29 1.05 20.33 -23.52
C TYR A 29 2.30 19.60 -23.02
N THR A 30 3.26 19.43 -23.92
CA THR A 30 4.59 18.95 -23.55
C THR A 30 5.45 20.12 -23.10
N TYR A 31 6.43 19.82 -22.26
CA TYR A 31 7.41 20.77 -21.78
C TYR A 31 8.75 20.50 -22.47
N ASN A 32 9.32 21.54 -23.08
CA ASN A 32 10.66 21.52 -23.58
C ASN A 32 11.61 22.15 -22.56
N ARG A 33 12.71 21.50 -22.28
CA ARG A 33 13.77 22.03 -21.42
C ARG A 33 14.84 22.66 -22.27
N THR A 34 14.99 23.96 -22.13
CA THR A 34 16.01 24.74 -22.83
C THR A 34 17.03 25.31 -21.85
N ARG A 35 18.26 25.39 -22.28
CA ARG A 35 19.33 26.14 -21.61
C ARG A 35 19.59 27.38 -22.42
N SER A 36 19.47 28.55 -21.83
CA SER A 36 19.72 29.82 -22.50
C SER A 36 20.76 30.64 -21.73
N ILE A 37 21.53 31.42 -22.45
CA ILE A 37 22.44 32.41 -21.88
C ILE A 37 21.67 33.43 -21.04
N LYS A 38 20.44 33.78 -21.45
CA LYS A 38 19.54 34.69 -20.72
C LYS A 38 19.17 34.20 -19.31
N THR A 39 19.29 32.90 -19.03
CA THR A 39 18.94 32.28 -17.76
C THR A 39 20.16 31.81 -16.98
N ASN A 40 21.35 32.39 -17.24
CA ASN A 40 22.63 31.95 -16.64
C ASN A 40 22.85 30.43 -16.74
N PHE A 41 22.58 29.84 -17.91
CA PHE A 41 22.65 28.41 -18.18
C PHE A 41 21.81 27.52 -17.23
N ARG A 42 20.84 28.09 -16.49
CA ARG A 42 19.87 27.29 -15.76
C ARG A 42 18.88 26.64 -16.71
N TRP A 43 18.45 25.44 -16.34
CA TRP A 43 17.37 24.78 -17.06
C TRP A 43 16.06 25.51 -16.85
N VAL A 44 15.44 25.97 -17.93
CA VAL A 44 14.10 26.54 -17.93
C VAL A 44 13.18 25.59 -18.68
N THR A 45 12.02 25.38 -18.09
CA THR A 45 10.97 24.55 -18.69
C THR A 45 10.00 25.48 -19.42
N GLU A 46 9.93 25.38 -20.73
CA GLU A 46 8.99 26.12 -21.56
C GLU A 46 7.87 25.20 -22.04
N ILE A 47 6.63 25.69 -22.03
CA ILE A 47 5.46 24.97 -22.52
C ILE A 47 5.50 25.01 -24.04
N ASP A 48 5.53 23.83 -24.68
CA ASP A 48 5.35 23.70 -26.11
C ASP A 48 3.86 23.83 -26.45
N LYS A 49 3.43 25.03 -26.81
CA LYS A 49 2.02 25.31 -27.15
C LYS A 49 1.63 24.90 -28.58
N ASP A 50 2.59 24.47 -29.38
CA ASP A 50 2.37 24.19 -30.80
C ASP A 50 1.77 22.80 -31.05
N ALA A 51 1.91 21.87 -30.07
CA ALA A 51 1.38 20.53 -30.20
C ALA A 51 0.46 20.15 -29.03
N ARG A 52 -0.85 20.25 -29.26
CA ARG A 52 -1.86 19.63 -28.39
C ARG A 52 -1.75 18.11 -28.49
N ARG A 53 -1.63 17.42 -27.33
CA ARG A 53 -1.67 15.96 -27.24
C ARG A 53 -2.91 15.54 -26.51
N TYR A 54 -3.77 14.82 -27.19
CA TYR A 54 -5.05 14.38 -26.62
C TYR A 54 -4.84 13.20 -25.69
N LEU A 55 -5.56 13.23 -24.56
CA LEU A 55 -5.58 12.13 -23.61
C LEU A 55 -6.43 11.00 -24.18
N VAL A 56 -5.84 9.81 -24.21
CA VAL A 56 -6.53 8.57 -24.62
C VAL A 56 -6.70 7.72 -23.35
N PHE A 57 -7.91 7.19 -23.16
CA PHE A 57 -8.20 6.25 -22.09
C PHE A 57 -7.88 4.84 -22.53
N LEU A 58 -7.28 4.08 -21.61
CA LEU A 58 -6.89 2.68 -21.79
C LEU A 58 -5.93 2.39 -22.96
N PRO A 59 -4.92 3.24 -23.23
CA PRO A 59 -3.93 2.95 -24.26
C PRO A 59 -3.05 1.75 -23.86
N GLU A 60 -2.56 1.03 -24.86
CA GLU A 60 -1.52 0.05 -24.66
C GLU A 60 -0.17 0.75 -24.44
N GLY A 61 0.59 0.28 -23.45
CA GLY A 61 1.90 0.85 -23.10
C GLY A 61 2.88 -0.19 -22.59
N ASP A 62 3.85 0.25 -21.82
CA ASP A 62 4.86 -0.62 -21.22
C ASP A 62 4.21 -1.67 -20.30
N GLN A 63 4.71 -2.91 -20.31
CA GLN A 63 4.23 -3.95 -19.40
C GLN A 63 4.51 -3.60 -17.95
N TYR A 64 3.52 -3.77 -17.09
CA TYR A 64 3.67 -3.65 -15.64
C TYR A 64 3.01 -4.81 -14.92
N LYS A 65 3.52 -5.13 -13.73
CA LYS A 65 2.93 -6.15 -12.85
C LYS A 65 2.03 -5.49 -11.82
N PHE A 66 0.78 -5.97 -11.74
CA PHE A 66 -0.17 -5.58 -10.72
C PHE A 66 -0.80 -6.84 -10.12
N LEU A 67 -0.71 -7.00 -8.80
CA LEU A 67 -1.18 -8.20 -8.08
C LEU A 67 -0.67 -9.53 -8.66
N GLY A 68 0.58 -9.55 -9.15
CA GLY A 68 1.18 -10.75 -9.75
C GLY A 68 0.82 -11.03 -11.21
N MET A 69 -0.11 -10.28 -11.79
CA MET A 69 -0.52 -10.37 -13.20
C MET A 69 0.17 -9.31 -14.05
N ASN A 70 0.47 -9.65 -15.30
CA ASN A 70 1.07 -8.72 -16.25
C ASN A 70 -0.02 -7.98 -17.02
N PHE A 71 -0.01 -6.66 -16.96
CA PHE A 71 -0.90 -5.79 -17.72
C PHE A 71 -0.09 -4.93 -18.69
N LYS A 72 -0.70 -4.58 -19.83
CA LYS A 72 -0.17 -3.65 -20.82
C LYS A 72 -1.00 -2.38 -20.95
N THR A 73 -2.24 -2.42 -20.41
CA THR A 73 -3.19 -1.34 -20.55
C THR A 73 -3.00 -0.32 -19.42
N HIS A 74 -2.75 0.92 -19.78
CA HIS A 74 -2.65 2.04 -18.85
C HIS A 74 -4.00 2.75 -18.72
N LEU A 75 -4.30 3.35 -17.56
CA LEU A 75 -5.56 4.06 -17.33
C LEU A 75 -5.75 5.23 -18.29
N PHE A 76 -4.68 5.94 -18.59
CA PHE A 76 -4.65 7.05 -19.54
C PHE A 76 -3.24 7.23 -20.09
N GLY A 77 -3.14 7.80 -21.26
CA GLY A 77 -1.92 8.12 -21.97
C GLY A 77 -2.16 9.20 -23.01
N VAL A 78 -1.21 9.38 -23.88
CA VAL A 78 -1.30 10.29 -25.03
C VAL A 78 -0.96 9.52 -26.30
N ASP A 79 -1.48 9.99 -27.42
CA ASP A 79 -1.26 9.37 -28.74
C ASP A 79 0.23 9.24 -29.09
N SER A 80 1.05 10.18 -28.64
CA SER A 80 2.48 10.16 -28.92
C SER A 80 3.28 10.79 -27.77
N GLY A 81 4.39 10.12 -27.39
CA GLY A 81 5.30 10.61 -26.37
C GLY A 81 4.95 10.13 -24.94
N LYS A 82 5.56 10.77 -23.94
CA LYS A 82 5.36 10.48 -22.53
C LYS A 82 4.68 11.64 -21.84
N ILE A 83 3.76 11.32 -20.96
CA ILE A 83 3.04 12.28 -20.12
C ILE A 83 3.45 12.08 -18.66
N HIS A 84 3.60 13.17 -17.94
CA HIS A 84 3.91 13.20 -16.52
C HIS A 84 2.89 14.07 -15.79
N ILE A 85 1.72 13.49 -15.45
CA ILE A 85 0.59 14.24 -14.87
C ILE A 85 0.98 14.96 -13.59
N PHE A 86 1.77 14.31 -12.72
CA PHE A 86 2.30 14.90 -11.49
C PHE A 86 3.76 15.36 -11.62
N GLY A 87 4.25 15.44 -12.85
CA GLY A 87 5.65 15.77 -13.11
C GLY A 87 6.61 14.65 -12.78
N THR A 88 7.89 15.01 -12.71
CA THR A 88 8.98 14.07 -12.42
C THR A 88 9.83 14.52 -11.25
N ASP A 89 10.43 13.56 -10.54
CA ASP A 89 11.32 13.82 -9.42
C ASP A 89 12.73 14.26 -9.86
N SER A 90 13.61 14.50 -8.88
CA SER A 90 15.02 14.86 -9.09
C SER A 90 15.82 13.80 -9.84
N THR A 91 15.31 12.59 -10.02
CA THR A 91 15.93 11.49 -10.77
C THR A 91 15.30 11.28 -12.14
N GLY A 92 14.32 12.09 -12.53
CA GLY A 92 13.57 12.00 -13.78
C GLY A 92 12.57 10.83 -13.80
N LYS A 93 12.13 10.34 -12.63
CA LYS A 93 11.09 9.31 -12.52
C LYS A 93 9.73 9.97 -12.41
N ASP A 94 8.74 9.42 -13.10
CA ASP A 94 7.36 9.87 -13.07
C ASP A 94 6.75 9.70 -11.66
N ILE A 95 6.27 10.79 -11.08
CA ILE A 95 5.72 10.80 -9.71
C ILE A 95 4.42 10.01 -9.65
N TYR A 96 3.57 10.11 -10.67
CA TYR A 96 2.30 9.38 -10.72
C TYR A 96 2.50 7.86 -10.69
N SER A 97 3.36 7.34 -11.57
CA SER A 97 3.70 5.92 -11.62
C SER A 97 4.30 5.41 -10.30
N ARG A 98 5.16 6.22 -9.66
CA ARG A 98 5.72 5.87 -8.34
C ARG A 98 4.68 5.86 -7.24
N THR A 99 3.74 6.79 -7.27
CA THR A 99 2.64 6.84 -6.29
C THR A 99 1.76 5.59 -6.40
N LEU A 100 1.38 5.19 -7.62
CA LEU A 100 0.61 3.96 -7.82
C LEU A 100 1.38 2.72 -7.36
N GLN A 101 2.67 2.63 -7.65
CA GLN A 101 3.50 1.52 -7.18
C GLN A 101 3.64 1.51 -5.66
N ALA A 102 3.79 2.68 -5.04
CA ALA A 102 3.86 2.81 -3.59
C ALA A 102 2.54 2.40 -2.91
N ILE A 103 1.39 2.79 -3.48
CA ILE A 103 0.07 2.39 -3.00
C ILE A 103 -0.06 0.87 -3.06
N ASN A 104 0.27 0.25 -4.18
CA ASN A 104 0.20 -1.21 -4.33
C ASN A 104 1.08 -1.92 -3.28
N THR A 105 2.31 -1.48 -3.11
CA THR A 105 3.23 -2.05 -2.12
C THR A 105 2.70 -1.86 -0.69
N SER A 106 2.22 -0.66 -0.36
CA SER A 106 1.68 -0.36 0.98
C SER A 106 0.44 -1.19 1.31
N LEU A 107 -0.47 -1.35 0.35
CA LEU A 107 -1.66 -2.19 0.51
C LEU A 107 -1.27 -3.66 0.69
N ALA A 108 -0.34 -4.18 -0.09
CA ALA A 108 0.12 -5.57 0.03
C ALA A 108 0.76 -5.82 1.41
N VAL A 109 1.67 -4.95 1.84
CA VAL A 109 2.31 -5.02 3.17
C VAL A 109 1.27 -4.96 4.29
N GLY A 110 0.36 -3.97 4.23
CA GLY A 110 -0.68 -3.81 5.23
C GLY A 110 -1.62 -5.01 5.31
N THR A 111 -2.08 -5.50 4.16
CA THR A 111 -3.00 -6.65 4.08
C THR A 111 -2.36 -7.92 4.64
N ILE A 112 -1.11 -8.22 4.29
CA ILE A 112 -0.39 -9.39 4.81
C ILE A 112 -0.23 -9.28 6.33
N GLY A 113 0.23 -8.13 6.85
CA GLY A 113 0.39 -7.91 8.27
C GLY A 113 -0.91 -8.04 9.06
N VAL A 114 -1.98 -7.41 8.57
CA VAL A 114 -3.32 -7.50 9.19
C VAL A 114 -3.84 -8.93 9.15
N PHE A 115 -3.67 -9.65 8.04
CA PHE A 115 -4.12 -11.04 7.92
C PHE A 115 -3.42 -11.94 8.94
N ILE A 116 -2.10 -11.84 9.08
CA ILE A 116 -1.34 -12.61 10.08
C ILE A 116 -1.82 -12.26 11.50
N ALA A 117 -1.92 -10.97 11.82
CA ALA A 117 -2.40 -10.51 13.12
C ALA A 117 -3.82 -11.02 13.42
N PHE A 118 -4.70 -11.00 12.43
CA PHE A 118 -6.09 -11.45 12.54
C PHE A 118 -6.18 -12.95 12.81
N VAL A 119 -5.46 -13.78 12.05
CA VAL A 119 -5.46 -15.24 12.25
C VAL A 119 -4.91 -15.59 13.63
N LEU A 120 -3.79 -15.00 14.04
CA LEU A 120 -3.21 -15.22 15.37
C LEU A 120 -4.18 -14.78 16.48
N ALA A 121 -4.83 -13.64 16.29
CA ALA A 121 -5.78 -13.10 17.26
C ALA A 121 -7.02 -13.98 17.40
N LEU A 122 -7.54 -14.51 16.29
CA LEU A 122 -8.68 -15.45 16.34
C LEU A 122 -8.30 -16.74 17.07
N ILE A 123 -7.14 -17.32 16.78
CA ILE A 123 -6.70 -18.56 17.40
C ILE A 123 -6.46 -18.33 18.90
N ILE A 124 -5.60 -17.37 19.25
CA ILE A 124 -5.19 -17.16 20.64
C ILE A 124 -6.33 -16.57 21.46
N GLY A 125 -7.03 -15.56 20.96
CA GLY A 125 -8.17 -14.95 21.60
C GLY A 125 -9.36 -15.90 21.70
N GLY A 126 -9.58 -16.73 20.66
CA GLY A 126 -10.58 -17.77 20.63
C GLY A 126 -10.37 -18.82 21.71
N ILE A 127 -9.19 -19.42 21.77
CA ILE A 127 -8.83 -20.41 22.78
C ILE A 127 -8.93 -19.81 24.20
N SER A 128 -8.37 -18.62 24.39
CA SER A 128 -8.39 -17.91 25.68
C SER A 128 -9.80 -17.60 26.14
N GLY A 129 -10.65 -17.07 25.27
CA GLY A 129 -12.04 -16.73 25.61
C GLY A 129 -12.97 -17.93 25.82
N TYR A 130 -12.76 -19.00 25.03
CA TYR A 130 -13.60 -20.18 25.14
C TYR A 130 -13.27 -21.05 26.37
N TYR A 131 -12.01 -21.46 26.54
CA TYR A 131 -11.63 -22.35 27.62
C TYR A 131 -11.56 -21.64 28.99
N GLY A 132 -11.05 -20.41 29.02
CA GLY A 132 -10.90 -19.67 30.28
C GLY A 132 -9.88 -20.29 31.23
N GLY A 133 -10.01 -20.00 32.53
CA GLY A 133 -9.24 -20.60 33.61
C GLY A 133 -7.71 -20.42 33.45
N TRP A 134 -6.94 -21.46 33.69
CA TRP A 134 -5.47 -21.41 33.64
C TRP A 134 -4.92 -21.18 32.23
N ILE A 135 -5.61 -21.73 31.19
CA ILE A 135 -5.24 -21.55 29.79
C ILE A 135 -5.31 -20.06 29.44
N ASP A 136 -6.39 -19.42 29.82
CA ASP A 136 -6.57 -17.98 29.65
C ASP A 136 -5.46 -17.19 30.34
N SER A 137 -5.16 -17.52 31.60
CA SER A 137 -4.11 -16.84 32.37
C SER A 137 -2.73 -16.93 31.69
N VAL A 138 -2.36 -18.09 31.19
CA VAL A 138 -1.09 -18.29 30.46
C VAL A 138 -1.06 -17.50 29.16
N LEU A 139 -2.14 -17.57 28.36
CA LEU A 139 -2.21 -16.85 27.09
C LEU A 139 -2.25 -15.34 27.28
N GLN A 140 -2.90 -14.83 28.34
CA GLN A 140 -2.86 -13.40 28.68
C GLN A 140 -1.45 -12.96 29.13
N MET A 141 -0.74 -13.78 29.92
CA MET A 141 0.64 -13.49 30.28
C MET A 141 1.56 -13.39 29.05
N MET A 142 1.39 -14.30 28.08
CA MET A 142 2.14 -14.21 26.80
C MET A 142 1.75 -12.96 26.01
N THR A 143 0.46 -12.64 25.96
CA THR A 143 -0.06 -11.44 25.27
C THR A 143 0.53 -10.16 25.91
N ASP A 144 0.58 -10.10 27.23
CA ASP A 144 1.15 -8.96 27.94
C ASP A 144 2.66 -8.86 27.74
N ALA A 145 3.38 -9.99 27.75
CA ALA A 145 4.82 -10.01 27.46
C ALA A 145 5.14 -9.43 26.09
N VAL A 146 4.37 -9.77 25.04
CA VAL A 146 4.56 -9.18 23.70
C VAL A 146 4.27 -7.68 23.71
N ARG A 147 3.26 -7.23 24.47
CA ARG A 147 2.89 -5.81 24.54
C ARG A 147 3.86 -4.93 25.35
N THR A 148 4.68 -5.51 26.21
CA THR A 148 5.72 -4.75 26.93
C THR A 148 6.89 -4.36 26.03
N ILE A 149 7.02 -5.01 24.85
CA ILE A 149 8.08 -4.66 23.91
C ILE A 149 7.73 -3.32 23.24
N PRO A 150 8.56 -2.29 23.37
CA PRO A 150 8.32 -1.01 22.73
C PRO A 150 8.50 -1.17 21.21
N THR A 151 7.41 -0.97 20.47
CA THR A 151 7.33 -1.25 19.03
C THR A 151 8.30 -0.43 18.19
N ILE A 152 8.46 0.86 18.51
CA ILE A 152 9.35 1.75 17.74
C ILE A 152 10.81 1.32 17.82
N PRO A 153 11.41 1.11 19.02
CA PRO A 153 12.77 0.56 19.15
C PRO A 153 12.92 -0.81 18.48
N LEU A 154 11.92 -1.68 18.60
CA LEU A 154 11.94 -2.99 17.94
C LEU A 154 12.07 -2.84 16.43
N PHE A 155 11.25 -1.99 15.79
CA PHE A 155 11.33 -1.77 14.35
C PHE A 155 12.63 -1.11 13.92
N MET A 156 13.17 -0.18 14.70
CA MET A 156 14.48 0.43 14.42
C MET A 156 15.60 -0.62 14.47
N ALA A 157 15.60 -1.48 15.49
CA ALA A 157 16.57 -2.56 15.59
C ALA A 157 16.44 -3.55 14.41
N LEU A 158 15.22 -4.00 14.09
CA LEU A 158 14.99 -4.92 12.99
C LEU A 158 15.37 -4.31 11.64
N ALA A 159 15.10 -3.03 11.42
CA ALA A 159 15.52 -2.33 10.21
C ALA A 159 17.04 -2.31 10.03
N ALA A 160 17.79 -2.22 11.14
CA ALA A 160 19.26 -2.25 11.12
C ALA A 160 19.82 -3.65 10.79
N PHE A 161 19.06 -4.72 11.05
CA PHE A 161 19.46 -6.10 10.75
C PHE A 161 19.10 -6.53 9.32
N ILE A 162 18.27 -5.78 8.60
CA ILE A 162 17.89 -6.12 7.23
C ILE A 162 19.08 -5.89 6.30
N PRO A 163 19.58 -6.93 5.60
CA PRO A 163 20.71 -6.78 4.68
C PRO A 163 20.39 -5.83 3.52
N ASP A 164 21.36 -5.00 3.14
CA ASP A 164 21.22 -4.10 2.00
C ASP A 164 21.09 -4.84 0.65
N THR A 165 21.51 -6.08 0.60
CA THR A 165 21.43 -6.95 -0.57
C THR A 165 20.00 -7.44 -0.87
N TRP A 166 19.08 -7.34 0.09
CA TRP A 166 17.70 -7.79 -0.13
C TRP A 166 16.95 -6.85 -1.08
N SER A 167 16.10 -7.43 -1.91
CA SER A 167 15.19 -6.64 -2.74
C SER A 167 14.19 -5.85 -1.88
N SER A 168 13.70 -4.74 -2.39
CA SER A 168 12.69 -3.94 -1.70
C SER A 168 11.45 -4.77 -1.36
N GLU A 169 11.03 -5.66 -2.26
CA GLU A 169 9.88 -6.55 -2.05
C GLU A 169 10.09 -7.49 -0.86
N THR A 170 11.28 -8.10 -0.75
CA THR A 170 11.63 -8.98 0.36
C THR A 170 11.67 -8.22 1.69
N ARG A 171 12.22 -7.01 1.71
CA ARG A 171 12.24 -6.15 2.91
C ARG A 171 10.81 -5.82 3.36
N PHE A 172 9.94 -5.44 2.44
CA PHE A 172 8.55 -5.13 2.76
C PHE A 172 7.78 -6.34 3.27
N LEU A 173 7.97 -7.51 2.65
CA LEU A 173 7.34 -8.76 3.11
C LEU A 173 7.80 -9.12 4.54
N PHE A 174 9.08 -9.00 4.83
CA PHE A 174 9.63 -9.25 6.17
C PHE A 174 9.04 -8.30 7.21
N ILE A 175 8.98 -7.00 6.91
CA ILE A 175 8.36 -6.01 7.77
C ILE A 175 6.87 -6.34 8.01
N SER A 176 6.13 -6.76 6.97
CA SER A 176 4.72 -7.15 7.10
C SER A 176 4.52 -8.30 8.06
N ILE A 177 5.37 -9.33 7.97
CA ILE A 177 5.32 -10.49 8.86
C ILE A 177 5.53 -10.05 10.31
N ILE A 178 6.55 -9.22 10.55
CA ILE A 178 6.84 -8.71 11.90
C ILE A 178 5.69 -7.87 12.45
N LEU A 179 5.12 -6.98 11.61
CA LEU A 179 3.94 -6.17 11.98
C LEU A 179 2.77 -7.07 12.40
N GLY A 180 2.53 -8.16 11.66
CA GLY A 180 1.51 -9.15 12.00
C GLY A 180 1.78 -9.82 13.34
N PHE A 181 3.04 -10.25 13.57
CA PHE A 181 3.43 -10.90 14.82
C PHE A 181 3.45 -9.96 16.05
N VAL A 182 3.57 -8.66 15.86
CA VAL A 182 3.52 -7.69 16.97
C VAL A 182 2.11 -7.15 17.18
N GLY A 183 1.28 -7.13 16.13
CA GLY A 183 -0.05 -6.51 16.16
C GLY A 183 -1.16 -7.37 16.75
N TRP A 184 -1.04 -8.69 16.77
CA TRP A 184 -2.10 -9.63 17.18
C TRP A 184 -2.59 -9.46 18.63
N PRO A 185 -1.78 -9.07 19.65
CA PRO A 185 -2.22 -9.07 21.04
C PRO A 185 -3.42 -8.18 21.34
N THR A 186 -3.46 -7.01 20.71
CA THR A 186 -4.58 -6.07 20.90
C THR A 186 -5.89 -6.64 20.35
N LEU A 187 -5.83 -7.30 19.20
CA LEU A 187 -6.99 -7.91 18.57
C LEU A 187 -7.42 -9.17 19.31
N ALA A 188 -6.47 -10.01 19.75
CA ALA A 188 -6.72 -11.22 20.53
C ALA A 188 -7.50 -10.91 21.82
N ARG A 189 -7.15 -9.82 22.51
CA ARG A 189 -7.87 -9.40 23.72
C ARG A 189 -9.32 -9.01 23.43
N ARG A 190 -9.58 -8.36 22.29
CA ARG A 190 -10.96 -8.04 21.88
C ARG A 190 -11.75 -9.30 21.56
N VAL A 191 -11.17 -10.22 20.78
CA VAL A 191 -11.79 -11.52 20.47
C VAL A 191 -12.11 -12.29 21.76
N ARG A 192 -11.12 -12.40 22.67
CA ARG A 192 -11.32 -13.02 23.99
C ARG A 192 -12.50 -12.42 24.77
N THR A 193 -12.52 -11.10 24.90
CA THR A 193 -13.59 -10.42 25.66
C THR A 193 -14.96 -10.70 25.05
N HIS A 194 -15.06 -10.67 23.73
CA HIS A 194 -16.30 -10.96 23.03
C HIS A 194 -16.74 -12.42 23.27
N LEU A 195 -15.86 -13.38 23.13
CA LEU A 195 -16.16 -14.79 23.37
C LEU A 195 -16.52 -15.09 24.83
N LEU A 196 -15.90 -14.43 25.81
CA LEU A 196 -16.29 -14.57 27.21
C LEU A 196 -17.74 -14.13 27.47
N THR A 197 -18.21 -13.14 26.73
CA THR A 197 -19.61 -12.67 26.82
C THR A 197 -20.54 -13.63 26.09
N GLU A 198 -20.17 -14.04 24.86
CA GLU A 198 -21.03 -14.84 23.99
C GLU A 198 -21.20 -16.30 24.47
N ARG A 199 -20.14 -16.90 25.02
CA ARG A 199 -20.19 -18.32 25.44
C ARG A 199 -21.27 -18.64 26.46
N ASN A 200 -21.78 -17.64 27.21
CA ASN A 200 -22.82 -17.79 28.23
C ASN A 200 -24.22 -17.46 27.70
N GLN A 201 -24.36 -17.18 26.41
CA GLN A 201 -25.65 -16.89 25.80
C GLN A 201 -26.48 -18.16 25.61
N GLU A 202 -27.81 -18.02 25.69
CA GLU A 202 -28.75 -19.14 25.63
C GLU A 202 -28.62 -19.98 24.35
N TYR A 203 -28.37 -19.33 23.23
CA TYR A 203 -28.21 -20.04 21.95
C TYR A 203 -26.95 -20.92 21.91
N VAL A 204 -25.87 -20.51 22.59
CA VAL A 204 -24.64 -21.31 22.70
C VAL A 204 -24.88 -22.52 23.60
N LEU A 205 -25.55 -22.31 24.72
CA LEU A 205 -25.93 -23.41 25.63
C LEU A 205 -26.87 -24.39 24.93
N ALA A 206 -27.85 -23.92 24.17
CA ALA A 206 -28.72 -24.76 23.37
C ALA A 206 -27.94 -25.60 22.33
N ALA A 207 -26.98 -24.99 21.61
CA ALA A 207 -26.14 -25.71 20.65
C ALA A 207 -25.32 -26.80 21.33
N GLN A 208 -24.73 -26.53 22.50
CA GLN A 208 -23.98 -27.53 23.29
C GLN A 208 -24.87 -28.69 23.76
N LEU A 209 -26.09 -28.39 24.21
CA LEU A 209 -27.05 -29.41 24.57
C LEU A 209 -27.47 -30.30 23.37
N CYS A 210 -27.46 -29.73 22.17
CA CYS A 210 -27.69 -30.48 20.92
C CYS A 210 -26.44 -31.24 20.43
N GLY A 211 -25.34 -31.24 21.19
CA GLY A 211 -24.13 -32.01 20.88
C GLY A 211 -23.11 -31.31 20.03
N ALA A 212 -23.16 -29.96 19.90
CA ALA A 212 -22.15 -29.20 19.17
C ALA A 212 -20.77 -29.35 19.84
N SER A 213 -19.74 -29.63 19.04
CA SER A 213 -18.37 -29.70 19.52
C SER A 213 -17.79 -28.30 19.80
N SER A 214 -16.77 -28.21 20.67
CA SER A 214 -16.09 -26.95 21.00
C SER A 214 -15.59 -26.19 19.78
N GLY A 215 -15.07 -26.90 18.78
CA GLY A 215 -14.61 -26.26 17.53
C GLY A 215 -15.73 -25.76 16.61
N HIS A 216 -16.99 -26.15 16.89
CA HIS A 216 -18.16 -25.65 16.17
C HIS A 216 -18.79 -24.42 16.87
N VAL A 217 -18.50 -24.28 18.15
CA VAL A 217 -19.00 -23.17 18.99
C VAL A 217 -18.06 -21.96 18.98
N ILE A 218 -16.76 -22.16 18.73
CA ILE A 218 -15.76 -21.11 18.58
C ILE A 218 -15.77 -20.56 17.15
#